data_d5b41c86762a455db426e47e19fb974f
#
_entry.id   d5b41c86762a455db426e47e19fb974f
#
_cell.length_a   1.000
_cell.length_b   1.000
_cell.length_c   1.000
_cell.angle_alpha   90.00
_cell.angle_beta   90.00
_cell.angle_gamma   90.00
#
_symmetry.space_group_name_H-M   'P 1'
#
loop_
_entity.id
_entity.type
_entity.pdbx_description
1 polymer ?
#
loop_
_entity_poly.entity_id
_entity_poly.type
_entity_poly.pdbx_seq_one_letter_code
_entity_poly.pdbx_strand_id
1 'polypeptide(L)'
;MEVDIYPLRSPDLADAIEGALGEGSLFHKTHGYYAQGVGPGTAILPKDWLTRVHRVQNGNTNDRIGYCVDVVDLFLSKAVAGRDKDREFCMALLEHRYVSSPQLLELVPSMPITNEEQRALRARIRRWAKSQRDVGHDMPNAQHLDK
;
A
#
# COMPACT_ATOMS: atom_id res chain seq x y z
N MET A 1 13.54 -3.50 -4.81
CA MET A 1 12.24 -3.49 -4.07
C MET A 1 12.48 -2.81 -2.73
N GLU A 2 11.58 -1.91 -2.33
CA GLU A 2 11.67 -1.07 -1.13
C GLU A 2 10.60 -1.47 -0.12
N VAL A 3 10.92 -1.47 1.17
CA VAL A 3 9.99 -1.73 2.28
C VAL A 3 10.10 -0.60 3.29
N ASP A 4 9.01 0.11 3.56
CA ASP A 4 8.94 1.13 4.61
C ASP A 4 8.71 0.47 5.97
N ILE A 5 9.56 0.77 6.96
CA ILE A 5 9.44 0.24 8.33
C ILE A 5 9.26 1.41 9.30
N TYR A 6 8.13 1.40 10.01
CA TYR A 6 7.85 2.35 11.08
C TYR A 6 8.03 1.70 12.46
N PRO A 7 9.06 2.06 13.24
CA PRO A 7 9.27 1.53 14.58
C PRO A 7 8.32 2.20 15.58
N LEU A 8 7.10 1.66 15.72
CA LEU A 8 5.99 2.24 16.49
C LEU A 8 6.35 2.66 17.92
N ARG A 9 7.18 1.87 18.63
CA ARG A 9 7.53 2.10 20.04
C ARG A 9 8.79 2.93 20.23
N SER A 10 9.60 3.06 19.20
CA SER A 10 10.90 3.74 19.23
C SER A 10 11.17 4.42 17.90
N PRO A 11 10.44 5.51 17.59
CA PRO A 11 10.55 6.21 16.29
C PRO A 11 11.98 6.66 15.95
N ASP A 12 12.82 6.90 16.96
CA ASP A 12 14.24 7.22 16.86
C ASP A 12 15.08 6.09 16.21
N LEU A 13 14.57 4.86 16.17
CA LEU A 13 15.24 3.76 15.48
C LEU A 13 15.11 3.82 13.95
N ALA A 14 14.35 4.74 13.39
CA ALA A 14 14.21 4.91 11.95
C ALA A 14 15.58 5.12 11.26
N ASP A 15 16.43 5.98 11.82
CA ASP A 15 17.78 6.24 11.29
C ASP A 15 18.70 5.01 11.37
N ALA A 16 18.55 4.20 12.42
CA ALA A 16 19.31 2.95 12.56
C ALA A 16 18.88 1.89 11.52
N ILE A 17 17.58 1.83 11.20
CA ILE A 17 17.03 0.98 10.14
C ILE A 17 17.59 1.42 8.79
N GLU A 18 17.54 2.72 8.50
CA GLU A 18 18.08 3.30 7.27
C GLU A 18 19.57 3.00 7.12
N GLY A 19 20.37 3.21 8.15
CA GLY A 19 21.81 2.96 8.14
C GLY A 19 22.18 1.49 7.93
N ALA A 20 21.41 0.56 8.51
CA ALA A 20 21.70 -0.88 8.42
C ALA A 20 21.12 -1.54 7.17
N LEU A 21 19.91 -1.16 6.76
CA LEU A 21 19.11 -1.84 5.75
C LEU A 21 18.75 -0.94 4.56
N GLY A 22 19.12 0.34 4.60
CA GLY A 22 18.74 1.35 3.61
C GLY A 22 19.38 1.13 2.24
N GLU A 23 18.99 1.98 1.31
CA GLU A 23 19.50 1.95 -0.06
C GLU A 23 21.04 2.11 -0.09
N GLY A 24 21.72 1.27 -0.84
CA GLY A 24 23.19 1.27 -0.93
C GLY A 24 23.92 0.60 0.24
N SER A 25 23.22 0.15 1.29
CA SER A 25 23.80 -0.63 2.40
C SER A 25 24.37 -1.97 1.93
N LEU A 26 25.15 -2.64 2.80
CA LEU A 26 25.62 -3.99 2.54
C LEU A 26 24.43 -4.97 2.39
N PHE A 27 23.39 -4.79 3.18
CA PHE A 27 22.16 -5.57 3.09
C PHE A 27 21.53 -5.44 1.69
N HIS A 28 21.36 -4.21 1.19
CA HIS A 28 20.81 -3.97 -0.15
C HIS A 28 21.67 -4.63 -1.24
N LYS A 29 22.99 -4.48 -1.18
CA LYS A 29 23.92 -5.08 -2.14
C LYS A 29 23.86 -6.62 -2.14
N THR A 30 23.62 -7.22 -0.98
CA THR A 30 23.57 -8.68 -0.81
C THR A 30 22.24 -9.27 -1.24
N HIS A 31 21.13 -8.61 -0.95
CA HIS A 31 19.79 -9.18 -1.09
C HIS A 31 18.97 -8.58 -2.25
N GLY A 32 19.38 -7.46 -2.85
CA GLY A 32 18.68 -6.81 -3.96
C GLY A 32 17.42 -6.04 -3.57
N TYR A 33 17.11 -5.94 -2.28
CA TYR A 33 16.04 -5.12 -1.72
C TYR A 33 16.54 -4.40 -0.46
N TYR A 34 15.84 -3.36 -0.04
CA TYR A 34 16.21 -2.54 1.11
C TYR A 34 15.00 -2.08 1.90
N ALA A 35 15.26 -1.60 3.10
CA ALA A 35 14.22 -1.05 3.98
C ALA A 35 14.54 0.40 4.33
N GLN A 36 13.53 1.26 4.30
CA GLN A 36 13.62 2.62 4.81
C GLN A 36 13.00 2.71 6.19
N GLY A 37 13.73 3.30 7.13
CA GLY A 37 13.17 3.72 8.40
C GLY A 37 12.32 4.97 8.21
N VAL A 38 11.02 4.90 8.53
CA VAL A 38 10.09 6.02 8.34
C VAL A 38 9.51 6.52 9.66
N GLY A 39 9.20 7.81 9.71
CA GLY A 39 8.58 8.46 10.87
C GLY A 39 7.05 8.47 10.83
N PRO A 40 6.41 8.92 11.93
CA PRO A 40 4.95 8.89 12.08
C PRO A 40 4.17 9.75 11.08
N GLY A 41 4.81 10.67 10.38
CA GLY A 41 4.17 11.55 9.38
C GLY A 41 4.35 11.09 7.93
N THR A 42 5.04 9.97 7.70
CA THR A 42 5.39 9.52 6.33
C THR A 42 4.17 9.01 5.55
N ALA A 43 3.22 8.39 6.24
CA ALA A 43 2.00 7.86 5.63
C ALA A 43 0.75 8.43 6.32
N ILE A 44 -0.22 8.90 5.53
CA ILE A 44 -1.55 9.27 6.01
C ILE A 44 -2.43 8.04 5.93
N LEU A 45 -2.75 7.45 7.09
CA LEU A 45 -3.55 6.24 7.20
C LEU A 45 -4.92 6.54 7.79
N PRO A 46 -5.97 5.74 7.50
CA PRO A 46 -7.27 5.85 8.14
C PRO A 46 -7.17 5.75 9.66
N LYS A 47 -8.08 6.37 10.39
CA LYS A 47 -8.20 6.16 11.84
C LYS A 47 -8.37 4.66 12.11
N ASP A 48 -7.86 4.21 13.26
CA ASP A 48 -7.94 2.82 13.70
C ASP A 48 -7.28 1.78 12.76
N TRP A 49 -6.38 2.20 11.86
CA TRP A 49 -5.63 1.31 10.99
C TRP A 49 -4.87 0.21 11.76
N LEU A 50 -4.43 0.49 12.99
CA LEU A 50 -3.76 -0.49 13.86
C LEU A 50 -4.64 -1.68 14.23
N THR A 51 -5.96 -1.55 14.16
CA THR A 51 -6.90 -2.67 14.41
C THR A 51 -7.00 -3.64 13.24
N ARG A 52 -6.51 -3.22 12.06
CA ARG A 52 -6.57 -4.00 10.81
C ARG A 52 -5.23 -4.54 10.36
N VAL A 53 -4.14 -4.28 11.10
CA VAL A 53 -2.81 -4.78 10.74
C VAL A 53 -2.73 -6.31 10.77
N HIS A 54 -1.95 -6.86 9.88
CA HIS A 54 -1.66 -8.29 9.82
C HIS A 54 -0.40 -8.59 10.63
N ARG A 55 -0.55 -9.44 11.64
CA ARG A 55 0.55 -9.87 12.49
C ARG A 55 1.35 -10.98 11.83
N VAL A 56 2.66 -10.77 11.73
CA VAL A 56 3.61 -11.77 11.21
C VAL A 56 4.56 -12.16 12.33
N GLN A 57 4.65 -13.45 12.63
CA GLN A 57 5.59 -14.03 13.58
C GLN A 57 5.81 -15.49 13.23
N ASN A 58 7.05 -15.89 12.99
CA ASN A 58 7.43 -17.26 12.67
C ASN A 58 8.94 -17.46 12.90
N GLY A 59 9.45 -18.65 12.64
CA GLY A 59 10.87 -18.97 12.80
C GLY A 59 11.82 -18.07 11.98
N ASN A 60 11.39 -17.56 10.80
CA ASN A 60 12.20 -16.65 9.98
C ASN A 60 12.31 -15.26 10.60
N THR A 61 11.39 -14.88 11.50
CA THR A 61 11.46 -13.63 12.26
C THR A 61 12.17 -13.78 13.60
N ASN A 62 12.76 -14.94 13.90
CA ASN A 62 13.26 -15.30 15.22
C ASN A 62 12.20 -15.04 16.32
N ASP A 63 10.96 -15.40 16.02
CA ASP A 63 9.77 -15.20 16.85
C ASP A 63 9.47 -13.72 17.22
N ARG A 64 10.11 -12.77 16.56
CA ARG A 64 9.79 -11.35 16.69
C ARG A 64 8.51 -11.02 15.91
N ILE A 65 7.75 -10.08 16.44
CA ILE A 65 6.46 -9.69 15.88
C ILE A 65 6.67 -8.50 14.93
N GLY A 66 6.24 -8.67 13.68
CA GLY A 66 6.03 -7.62 12.70
C GLY A 66 4.54 -7.39 12.48
N TYR A 67 4.16 -6.16 12.15
CA TYR A 67 2.80 -5.79 11.75
C TYR A 67 2.83 -5.22 10.34
N CYS A 68 2.11 -5.84 9.42
CA CYS A 68 1.94 -5.32 8.06
C CYS A 68 0.66 -4.51 7.99
N VAL A 69 0.73 -3.33 7.38
CA VAL A 69 -0.45 -2.50 7.12
C VAL A 69 -1.40 -3.26 6.18
N ASP A 70 -2.70 -3.19 6.47
CA ASP A 70 -3.71 -3.78 5.59
C ASP A 70 -3.67 -3.13 4.21
N VAL A 71 -3.92 -3.92 3.17
CA VAL A 71 -3.80 -3.49 1.77
C VAL A 71 -4.77 -2.36 1.43
N VAL A 72 -5.94 -2.31 2.07
CA VAL A 72 -6.94 -1.24 1.88
C VAL A 72 -6.45 0.07 2.48
N ASP A 73 -5.88 0.02 3.70
CA ASP A 73 -5.27 1.18 4.36
C ASP A 73 -4.07 1.70 3.56
N LEU A 74 -3.22 0.81 3.07
CA LEU A 74 -2.07 1.14 2.24
C LEU A 74 -2.49 1.79 0.92
N PHE A 75 -3.52 1.25 0.24
CA PHE A 75 -4.09 1.85 -0.96
C PHE A 75 -4.51 3.30 -0.71
N LEU A 76 -5.29 3.55 0.36
CA LEU A 76 -5.79 4.89 0.69
C LEU A 76 -4.66 5.87 0.95
N SER A 77 -3.62 5.44 1.68
CA SER A 77 -2.42 6.25 1.92
C SER A 77 -1.72 6.62 0.62
N LYS A 78 -1.47 5.64 -0.26
CA LYS A 78 -0.85 5.86 -1.57
C LYS A 78 -1.74 6.72 -2.48
N ALA A 79 -3.06 6.52 -2.44
CA ALA A 79 -4.01 7.31 -3.21
C ALA A 79 -4.08 8.78 -2.76
N VAL A 80 -3.85 9.08 -1.49
CA VAL A 80 -3.74 10.46 -0.98
C VAL A 80 -2.43 11.09 -1.45
N ALA A 81 -1.30 10.41 -1.33
CA ALA A 81 0.01 10.89 -1.77
C ALA A 81 0.03 11.20 -3.28
N GLY A 82 -0.57 10.34 -4.11
CA GLY A 82 -0.95 10.62 -5.50
C GLY A 82 0.21 10.80 -6.48
N ARG A 83 1.43 10.34 -6.14
CA ARG A 83 2.57 10.32 -7.07
C ARG A 83 2.35 9.29 -8.18
N ASP A 84 3.04 9.40 -9.29
CA ASP A 84 2.87 8.47 -10.43
C ASP A 84 3.09 7.02 -10.02
N LYS A 85 4.15 6.73 -9.26
CA LYS A 85 4.40 5.37 -8.72
C LYS A 85 3.29 4.87 -7.79
N ASP A 86 2.67 5.76 -7.01
CA ASP A 86 1.56 5.42 -6.12
C ASP A 86 0.29 5.08 -6.92
N ARG A 87 0.07 5.79 -8.02
CA ARG A 87 -1.04 5.50 -8.95
C ARG A 87 -0.87 4.13 -9.59
N GLU A 88 0.31 3.81 -10.12
CA GLU A 88 0.61 2.50 -10.73
C GLU A 88 0.35 1.37 -9.73
N PHE A 89 0.83 1.51 -8.51
CA PHE A 89 0.60 0.56 -7.43
C PHE A 89 -0.90 0.38 -7.13
N CYS A 90 -1.65 1.48 -6.95
CA CYS A 90 -3.09 1.44 -6.70
C CYS A 90 -3.87 0.79 -7.84
N MET A 91 -3.49 1.09 -9.08
CA MET A 91 -4.12 0.50 -10.26
C MET A 91 -3.89 -1.01 -10.32
N ALA A 92 -2.68 -1.49 -10.03
CA ALA A 92 -2.38 -2.92 -9.96
C ALA A 92 -3.20 -3.63 -8.87
N LEU A 93 -3.39 -3.02 -7.70
CA LEU A 93 -4.23 -3.59 -6.64
C LEU A 93 -5.70 -3.75 -7.05
N LEU A 94 -6.24 -2.79 -7.81
CA LEU A 94 -7.60 -2.88 -8.36
C LEU A 94 -7.70 -3.95 -9.46
N GLU A 95 -6.74 -3.99 -10.37
CA GLU A 95 -6.67 -4.94 -11.49
C GLU A 95 -6.63 -6.38 -10.98
N HIS A 96 -5.75 -6.66 -10.03
CA HIS A 96 -5.59 -7.98 -9.41
C HIS A 96 -6.63 -8.28 -8.32
N ARG A 97 -7.61 -7.39 -8.12
CA ARG A 97 -8.72 -7.54 -7.16
C ARG A 97 -8.28 -7.74 -5.70
N TYR A 98 -7.12 -7.22 -5.33
CA TYR A 98 -6.69 -7.18 -3.92
C TYR A 98 -7.54 -6.23 -3.09
N VAL A 99 -8.13 -5.20 -3.74
CA VAL A 99 -9.05 -4.24 -3.13
C VAL A 99 -10.26 -4.01 -4.04
N SER A 100 -11.36 -3.55 -3.45
CA SER A 100 -12.57 -3.17 -4.21
C SER A 100 -12.97 -1.73 -3.93
N SER A 101 -13.57 -1.07 -4.93
CA SER A 101 -14.04 0.30 -4.78
C SER A 101 -15.02 0.50 -3.61
N PRO A 102 -15.99 -0.40 -3.32
CA PRO A 102 -16.85 -0.28 -2.13
C PRO A 102 -16.06 -0.24 -0.82
N GLN A 103 -15.14 -1.20 -0.59
CA GLN A 103 -14.30 -1.25 0.62
C GLN A 103 -13.49 0.05 0.81
N LEU A 104 -12.86 0.53 -0.27
CA LEU A 104 -12.10 1.78 -0.24
C LEU A 104 -12.97 2.97 0.13
N LEU A 105 -14.15 3.11 -0.50
CA LEU A 105 -15.05 4.23 -0.27
C LEU A 105 -15.66 4.24 1.13
N GLU A 106 -15.83 3.09 1.75
CA GLU A 106 -16.29 2.94 3.13
C GLU A 106 -15.29 3.54 4.13
N LEU A 107 -13.98 3.38 3.90
CA LEU A 107 -12.94 3.89 4.81
C LEU A 107 -12.53 5.35 4.55
N VAL A 108 -12.90 5.96 3.41
CA VAL A 108 -12.55 7.36 3.13
C VAL A 108 -12.96 8.34 4.26
N PRO A 109 -14.14 8.20 4.93
CA PRO A 109 -14.51 9.10 6.02
C PRO A 109 -13.57 9.06 7.23
N SER A 110 -12.85 7.95 7.42
CA SER A 110 -11.88 7.79 8.51
C SER A 110 -10.49 8.34 8.21
N MET A 111 -10.25 8.80 6.97
CA MET A 111 -9.00 9.45 6.60
C MET A 111 -8.86 10.80 7.33
N PRO A 112 -7.70 11.06 8.00
CA PRO A 112 -7.44 12.31 8.70
C PRO A 112 -7.04 13.45 7.73
N ILE A 113 -7.90 13.72 6.77
CA ILE A 113 -7.76 14.75 5.74
C ILE A 113 -9.04 15.60 5.70
N THR A 114 -9.00 16.74 5.04
CA THR A 114 -10.13 17.66 4.94
C THR A 114 -11.30 17.06 4.15
N ASN A 115 -12.50 17.58 4.34
CA ASN A 115 -13.69 17.16 3.59
C ASN A 115 -13.52 17.34 2.07
N GLU A 116 -12.78 18.34 1.65
CA GLU A 116 -12.47 18.58 0.23
C GLU A 116 -11.55 17.48 -0.31
N GLU A 117 -10.48 17.16 0.41
CA GLU A 117 -9.56 16.09 0.06
C GLU A 117 -10.26 14.72 0.07
N GLN A 118 -11.17 14.47 1.01
CA GLN A 118 -11.99 13.25 1.01
C GLN A 118 -12.89 13.15 -0.24
N ARG A 119 -13.48 14.27 -0.68
CA ARG A 119 -14.27 14.31 -1.93
C ARG A 119 -13.39 14.03 -3.14
N ALA A 120 -12.21 14.64 -3.22
CA ALA A 120 -11.24 14.40 -4.28
C ALA A 120 -10.76 12.94 -4.31
N LEU A 121 -10.48 12.36 -3.14
CA LEU A 121 -10.09 10.96 -3.00
C LEU A 121 -11.19 10.00 -3.47
N ARG A 122 -12.47 10.24 -3.10
CA ARG A 122 -13.61 9.46 -3.60
C ARG A 122 -13.72 9.51 -5.12
N ALA A 123 -13.58 10.69 -5.71
CA ALA A 123 -13.63 10.87 -7.16
C ALA A 123 -12.47 10.13 -7.84
N ARG A 124 -11.26 10.17 -7.28
CA ARG A 124 -10.08 9.46 -7.74
C ARG A 124 -10.31 7.95 -7.75
N ILE A 125 -10.77 7.38 -6.63
CA ILE A 125 -11.07 5.94 -6.49
C ILE A 125 -12.08 5.48 -7.54
N ARG A 126 -13.19 6.23 -7.70
CA ARG A 126 -14.24 5.90 -8.68
C ARG A 126 -13.71 5.92 -10.11
N ARG A 127 -12.89 6.92 -10.45
CA ARG A 127 -12.28 7.04 -11.78
C ARG A 127 -11.33 5.85 -12.07
N TRP A 128 -10.48 5.49 -11.11
CA TRP A 128 -9.55 4.38 -11.27
C TRP A 128 -10.28 3.03 -11.38
N ALA A 129 -11.29 2.80 -10.54
CA ALA A 129 -12.09 1.58 -10.60
C ALA A 129 -12.90 1.47 -11.90
N LYS A 130 -13.32 2.59 -12.51
CA LYS A 130 -14.01 2.60 -13.80
C LYS A 130 -13.05 2.22 -14.94
N SER A 131 -11.85 2.82 -14.96
CA SER A 131 -10.87 2.52 -16.03
C SER A 131 -10.49 1.04 -16.08
N GLN A 132 -10.47 0.34 -14.95
CA GLN A 132 -10.20 -1.11 -14.92
C GLN A 132 -11.34 -1.96 -15.51
N ARG A 133 -12.60 -1.52 -15.38
CA ARG A 133 -13.73 -2.24 -15.99
C ARG A 133 -13.75 -2.09 -17.51
N ASP A 134 -13.38 -0.92 -18.00
CA ASP A 134 -13.36 -0.62 -19.43
C ASP A 134 -12.26 -1.44 -20.15
N VAL A 135 -11.09 -1.64 -19.52
CA VAL A 135 -10.00 -2.50 -20.06
C VAL A 135 -10.40 -3.98 -20.07
N GLY A 136 -11.17 -4.45 -19.09
CA GLY A 136 -11.64 -5.85 -19.02
C GLY A 136 -12.72 -6.22 -20.05
N HIS A 137 -13.33 -5.25 -20.74
CA HIS A 137 -14.36 -5.47 -21.77
C HIS A 137 -13.78 -5.62 -23.18
N ASP A 138 -12.53 -5.20 -23.41
CA ASP A 138 -11.85 -5.25 -24.71
C ASP A 138 -11.03 -6.54 -24.95
N MET A 139 -11.13 -7.55 -24.09
CA MET A 139 -10.54 -8.87 -24.37
C MET A 139 -11.42 -9.60 -25.36
N PRO A 140 -10.94 -9.88 -26.60
CA PRO A 140 -11.71 -10.68 -27.55
C PRO A 140 -11.96 -12.06 -26.95
N ASN A 141 -13.22 -12.45 -26.98
CA ASN A 141 -13.73 -13.74 -26.56
C ASN A 141 -12.98 -14.86 -27.32
N ALA A 142 -12.07 -15.55 -26.64
CA ALA A 142 -11.39 -16.74 -27.18
C ALA A 142 -12.39 -17.92 -27.18
N GLN A 143 -13.38 -17.85 -28.04
CA GLN A 143 -14.18 -18.99 -28.44
C GLN A 143 -13.94 -19.24 -29.94
N HIS A 144 -13.48 -20.41 -30.20
CA HIS A 144 -13.29 -21.14 -31.45
C HIS A 144 -11.84 -21.46 -31.82
N LEU A 145 -11.36 -22.56 -31.28
CA LEU A 145 -10.52 -23.49 -32.01
C LEU A 145 -10.95 -24.91 -31.57
N ASP A 146 -12.13 -25.32 -32.09
CA ASP A 146 -12.43 -26.71 -32.36
C ASP A 146 -12.32 -26.89 -33.88
N LYS A 147 -11.30 -27.60 -34.31
CA LYS A 147 -11.30 -28.61 -35.34
C LYS A 147 -9.92 -29.23 -35.53
#